data_b152fd1e8028b5b10e9d9efadaa45991
#
_entry.id   b152fd1e8028b5b10e9d9efadaa45991
#
_cell.length_a   1.000
_cell.length_b   1.000
_cell.length_c   1.000
_cell.angle_alpha   90.00
_cell.angle_beta   90.00
_cell.angle_gamma   90.00
#
_symmetry.space_group_name_H-M   'P 1'
#
loop_
_entity.id
_entity.type
_entity.pdbx_description
1 polymer ?
#
loop_
_entity_poly.entity_id
_entity_poly.type
_entity_poly.pdbx_seq_one_letter_code
_entity_poly.pdbx_strand_id
1 'polypeptide(L)'
;MSKTRNGLIEHCKSKLGTPYVFGAKGEVLTQAVLDRLARENPGTYTSSYKAKAAKYIGQRCTDCSGLISWYTGRIRGSYNYHDMAVERVSIDRLNENMTGWALWKPGHIGVYEGDRYCIEAKGINYGTIRSKVSATPWQKVLKLCDIDYTADQAPTEQPKKLGWSQEDGGWRFYNGDTGEPVRNAWYQDGQDWYWFDGAGMMVRNTWYRYKGAWYYLGDDGAMCRGQVTVDGKWYIMDNAGRMIVEPVVLTPDQDGALRCPGLVE
;
A
#
# COMPACT_ATOMS: atom_id res chain seq x y z
N MET A 1 16.41 13.00 -18.92
CA MET A 1 16.43 11.72 -18.21
C MET A 1 15.50 10.75 -18.93
N SER A 2 15.95 9.51 -19.13
CA SER A 2 15.14 8.44 -19.71
C SER A 2 13.91 8.17 -18.83
N LYS A 3 12.78 7.87 -19.45
CA LYS A 3 11.53 7.51 -18.75
C LYS A 3 11.51 6.00 -18.57
N THR A 4 11.85 5.53 -17.38
CA THR A 4 12.01 4.10 -17.12
C THR A 4 10.72 3.44 -16.67
N ARG A 5 10.64 2.10 -16.71
CA ARG A 5 9.47 1.34 -16.25
C ARG A 5 9.26 1.48 -14.73
N ASN A 6 10.35 1.44 -13.94
CA ASN A 6 10.26 1.61 -12.50
C ASN A 6 9.80 3.03 -12.15
N GLY A 7 10.34 4.03 -12.85
CA GLY A 7 9.87 5.40 -12.70
C GLY A 7 8.38 5.58 -13.07
N LEU A 8 7.87 4.84 -14.06
CA LEU A 8 6.44 4.84 -14.39
C LEU A 8 5.60 4.24 -13.26
N ILE A 9 6.02 3.12 -12.69
CA ILE A 9 5.33 2.47 -11.57
C ILE A 9 5.29 3.39 -10.37
N GLU A 10 6.43 3.95 -9.96
CA GLU A 10 6.54 4.87 -8.82
C GLU A 10 5.72 6.15 -9.05
N HIS A 11 5.72 6.67 -10.27
CA HIS A 11 4.83 7.77 -10.63
C HIS A 11 3.37 7.38 -10.41
N CYS A 12 2.92 6.24 -10.94
CA CYS A 12 1.54 5.79 -10.79
C CYS A 12 1.15 5.57 -9.32
N LYS A 13 2.03 4.98 -8.52
CA LYS A 13 1.85 4.84 -7.07
C LYS A 13 1.68 6.18 -6.37
N SER A 14 2.50 7.17 -6.73
CA SER A 14 2.42 8.53 -6.16
C SER A 14 1.14 9.28 -6.53
N LYS A 15 0.36 8.77 -7.49
CA LYS A 15 -0.92 9.37 -7.95
C LYS A 15 -2.15 8.62 -7.44
N LEU A 16 -2.00 7.63 -6.59
CA LEU A 16 -3.15 6.99 -5.96
C LEU A 16 -4.03 8.02 -5.25
N GLY A 17 -5.34 7.91 -5.41
CA GLY A 17 -6.31 8.89 -4.90
C GLY A 17 -6.51 10.13 -5.78
N THR A 18 -5.71 10.33 -6.85
CA THR A 18 -5.95 11.45 -7.78
C THR A 18 -7.32 11.32 -8.43
N PRO A 19 -8.14 12.39 -8.43
CA PRO A 19 -9.46 12.38 -9.07
C PRO A 19 -9.39 12.09 -10.56
N TYR A 20 -10.36 11.31 -11.03
CA TYR A 20 -10.52 11.07 -12.46
C TYR A 20 -11.39 12.14 -13.12
N VAL A 21 -10.88 12.77 -14.17
CA VAL A 21 -11.66 13.62 -15.07
C VAL A 21 -11.28 13.26 -16.50
N PHE A 22 -12.26 12.86 -17.32
CA PHE A 22 -12.01 12.41 -18.70
C PHE A 22 -11.32 13.50 -19.53
N GLY A 23 -10.24 13.14 -20.20
CA GLY A 23 -9.40 14.04 -20.98
C GLY A 23 -8.30 14.76 -20.21
N ALA A 24 -8.36 14.79 -18.87
CA ALA A 24 -7.32 15.41 -18.04
C ALA A 24 -6.01 14.60 -18.09
N LYS A 25 -4.86 15.31 -18.06
CA LYS A 25 -3.52 14.75 -18.22
C LYS A 25 -2.56 15.12 -17.09
N GLY A 26 -3.10 15.36 -15.89
CA GLY A 26 -2.32 15.73 -14.70
C GLY A 26 -2.31 17.24 -14.39
N GLU A 27 -3.04 18.04 -15.14
CA GLU A 27 -3.22 19.47 -14.86
C GLU A 27 -4.17 19.72 -13.67
N VAL A 28 -4.09 20.92 -13.09
CA VAL A 28 -5.08 21.40 -12.13
C VAL A 28 -6.38 21.71 -12.88
N LEU A 29 -7.47 21.10 -12.43
CA LEU A 29 -8.78 21.35 -13.01
C LEU A 29 -9.25 22.75 -12.60
N THR A 30 -9.30 23.67 -13.56
CA THR A 30 -9.95 24.97 -13.42
C THR A 30 -11.27 24.98 -14.18
N GLN A 31 -12.11 25.99 -13.98
CA GLN A 31 -13.34 26.13 -14.79
C GLN A 31 -13.02 26.17 -16.29
N ALA A 32 -11.98 26.91 -16.69
CA ALA A 32 -11.54 27.00 -18.08
C ALA A 32 -11.10 25.64 -18.66
N VAL A 33 -10.38 24.82 -17.86
CA VAL A 33 -10.00 23.45 -18.24
C VAL A 33 -11.22 22.57 -18.37
N LEU A 34 -12.16 22.61 -17.42
CA LEU A 34 -13.40 21.84 -17.48
C LEU A 34 -14.22 22.18 -18.73
N ASP A 35 -14.35 23.48 -19.05
CA ASP A 35 -15.07 23.94 -20.23
C ASP A 35 -14.37 23.52 -21.54
N ARG A 36 -13.03 23.55 -21.59
CA ARG A 36 -12.24 23.01 -22.71
C ARG A 36 -12.50 21.53 -22.90
N LEU A 37 -12.33 20.72 -21.86
CA LEU A 37 -12.53 19.28 -21.91
C LEU A 37 -13.95 18.90 -22.33
N ALA A 38 -14.94 19.67 -21.87
CA ALA A 38 -16.33 19.48 -22.26
C ALA A 38 -16.60 19.78 -23.74
N ARG A 39 -15.96 20.80 -24.31
CA ARG A 39 -16.05 21.10 -25.76
C ARG A 39 -15.38 20.04 -26.61
N GLU A 40 -14.22 19.55 -26.14
CA GLU A 40 -13.46 18.51 -26.84
C GLU A 40 -14.15 17.13 -26.78
N ASN A 41 -14.99 16.88 -25.79
CA ASN A 41 -15.59 15.57 -25.54
C ASN A 41 -17.11 15.66 -25.23
N PRO A 42 -17.93 16.23 -26.13
CA PRO A 42 -19.33 16.52 -25.82
C PRO A 42 -20.15 15.28 -25.49
N GLY A 43 -19.81 14.12 -26.08
CA GLY A 43 -20.50 12.85 -25.79
C GLY A 43 -20.29 12.32 -24.35
N THR A 44 -19.18 12.68 -23.72
CA THR A 44 -18.86 12.28 -22.33
C THR A 44 -19.40 13.30 -21.33
N TYR A 45 -19.32 14.59 -21.64
CA TYR A 45 -19.64 15.67 -20.71
C TYR A 45 -21.11 16.03 -20.68
N THR A 46 -21.95 15.07 -20.31
CA THR A 46 -23.37 15.33 -19.96
C THR A 46 -23.46 16.28 -18.77
N SER A 47 -24.64 16.86 -18.52
CA SER A 47 -24.87 17.74 -17.36
C SER A 47 -24.49 17.04 -16.03
N SER A 48 -24.85 15.75 -15.90
CA SER A 48 -24.49 14.94 -14.72
C SER A 48 -22.97 14.74 -14.58
N TYR A 49 -22.26 14.45 -15.68
CA TYR A 49 -20.82 14.29 -15.65
C TYR A 49 -20.11 15.61 -15.31
N LYS A 50 -20.53 16.73 -15.91
CA LYS A 50 -20.00 18.06 -15.60
C LYS A 50 -20.16 18.42 -14.12
N ALA A 51 -21.34 18.14 -13.53
CA ALA A 51 -21.60 18.39 -12.12
C ALA A 51 -20.66 17.55 -11.20
N LYS A 52 -20.38 16.31 -11.58
CA LYS A 52 -19.42 15.48 -10.86
C LYS A 52 -18.00 16.00 -11.01
N ALA A 53 -17.56 16.34 -12.21
CA ALA A 53 -16.23 16.85 -12.49
C ALA A 53 -15.97 18.19 -11.82
N ALA A 54 -16.95 19.08 -11.76
CA ALA A 54 -16.85 20.40 -11.12
C ALA A 54 -16.46 20.31 -9.62
N LYS A 55 -16.77 19.21 -8.94
CA LYS A 55 -16.36 18.96 -7.55
C LYS A 55 -14.85 18.90 -7.34
N TYR A 56 -14.11 18.66 -8.41
CA TYR A 56 -12.66 18.53 -8.40
C TYR A 56 -11.94 19.80 -8.89
N ILE A 57 -12.64 20.92 -9.10
CA ILE A 57 -12.01 22.22 -9.41
C ILE A 57 -11.05 22.58 -8.28
N GLY A 58 -9.84 23.01 -8.65
CA GLY A 58 -8.72 23.28 -7.75
C GLY A 58 -7.80 22.09 -7.52
N GLN A 59 -8.20 20.88 -7.88
CA GLN A 59 -7.40 19.67 -7.72
C GLN A 59 -6.72 19.24 -9.03
N ARG A 60 -5.59 18.55 -8.92
CA ARG A 60 -5.00 17.87 -10.07
C ARG A 60 -5.82 16.65 -10.44
N CYS A 61 -6.10 16.49 -11.73
CA CYS A 61 -6.94 15.41 -12.25
C CYS A 61 -6.23 14.67 -13.39
N THR A 62 -6.61 13.42 -13.59
CA THR A 62 -6.13 12.61 -14.71
C THR A 62 -7.22 11.70 -15.25
N ASP A 63 -7.14 11.28 -16.52
CA ASP A 63 -7.87 10.13 -17.05
C ASP A 63 -6.96 8.89 -17.12
N CYS A 64 -7.45 7.79 -17.63
CA CYS A 64 -6.71 6.55 -17.71
C CYS A 64 -5.39 6.67 -18.48
N SER A 65 -5.40 7.33 -19.62
CA SER A 65 -4.22 7.58 -20.45
C SER A 65 -3.40 8.77 -19.93
N GLY A 66 -4.04 9.70 -19.26
CA GLY A 66 -3.44 10.86 -18.62
C GLY A 66 -2.44 10.48 -17.55
N LEU A 67 -2.72 9.42 -16.81
CA LEU A 67 -1.80 8.90 -15.79
C LEU A 67 -0.41 8.59 -16.39
N ILE A 68 -0.36 7.96 -17.57
CA ILE A 68 0.87 7.65 -18.29
C ILE A 68 1.43 8.91 -18.97
N SER A 69 0.56 9.73 -19.59
CA SER A 69 0.95 10.97 -20.27
C SER A 69 1.61 11.95 -19.30
N TRP A 70 1.14 12.03 -18.09
CA TRP A 70 1.70 12.87 -17.02
C TRP A 70 3.16 12.47 -16.70
N TYR A 71 3.47 11.19 -16.69
CA TYR A 71 4.83 10.71 -16.48
C TYR A 71 5.72 10.96 -17.72
N THR A 72 5.23 10.55 -18.88
CA THR A 72 6.03 10.58 -20.13
C THR A 72 6.23 12.00 -20.68
N GLY A 73 5.34 12.93 -20.34
CA GLY A 73 5.25 14.25 -20.99
C GLY A 73 4.67 14.18 -22.40
N ARG A 74 4.16 13.02 -22.84
CA ARG A 74 3.55 12.80 -24.16
C ARG A 74 2.05 12.65 -24.03
N ILE A 75 1.29 13.62 -24.56
CA ILE A 75 -0.17 13.58 -24.52
C ILE A 75 -0.67 12.55 -25.53
N ARG A 76 -1.29 11.47 -25.02
CA ARG A 76 -1.86 10.37 -25.80
C ARG A 76 -3.17 9.85 -25.19
N GLY A 77 -4.05 9.35 -26.06
CA GLY A 77 -5.20 8.55 -25.66
C GLY A 77 -4.84 7.06 -25.50
N SER A 78 -5.74 6.27 -24.93
CA SER A 78 -5.53 4.83 -24.74
C SER A 78 -5.33 4.07 -26.06
N TYR A 79 -6.00 4.47 -27.14
CA TYR A 79 -5.81 3.91 -28.47
C TYR A 79 -4.46 4.28 -29.08
N ASN A 80 -3.98 5.53 -28.90
CA ASN A 80 -2.64 5.91 -29.37
C ASN A 80 -1.55 5.09 -28.67
N TYR A 81 -1.68 4.84 -27.35
CA TYR A 81 -0.75 3.95 -26.63
C TYR A 81 -0.82 2.52 -27.18
N HIS A 82 -2.00 2.02 -27.51
CA HIS A 82 -2.15 0.71 -28.13
C HIS A 82 -1.46 0.65 -29.49
N ASP A 83 -1.74 1.60 -30.38
CA ASP A 83 -1.29 1.56 -31.77
C ASP A 83 0.22 1.78 -31.89
N MET A 84 0.80 2.60 -30.98
CA MET A 84 2.23 2.92 -30.94
C MET A 84 3.05 1.99 -30.05
N ALA A 85 2.44 0.99 -29.43
CA ALA A 85 3.17 0.05 -28.57
C ALA A 85 4.23 -0.71 -29.38
N VAL A 86 5.43 -0.84 -28.82
CA VAL A 86 6.55 -1.61 -29.41
C VAL A 86 6.19 -3.08 -29.52
N GLU A 87 5.46 -3.57 -28.50
CA GLU A 87 5.00 -4.95 -28.42
C GLU A 87 3.59 -4.98 -27.84
N ARG A 88 2.75 -5.88 -28.37
CA ARG A 88 1.39 -6.14 -27.93
C ARG A 88 1.17 -7.62 -27.78
N VAL A 89 0.91 -8.07 -26.56
CA VAL A 89 0.59 -9.48 -26.29
C VAL A 89 -0.81 -9.61 -25.72
N SER A 90 -1.37 -10.80 -25.82
CA SER A 90 -2.67 -11.09 -25.19
C SER A 90 -2.53 -11.11 -23.67
N ILE A 91 -3.61 -10.75 -22.96
CA ILE A 91 -3.61 -10.67 -21.49
C ILE A 91 -3.33 -12.02 -20.82
N ASP A 92 -3.66 -13.13 -21.46
CA ASP A 92 -3.37 -14.47 -20.99
C ASP A 92 -1.87 -14.80 -20.89
N ARG A 93 -1.02 -14.01 -21.58
CA ARG A 93 0.44 -14.12 -21.50
C ARG A 93 1.07 -13.22 -20.45
N LEU A 94 0.25 -12.49 -19.67
CA LEU A 94 0.76 -11.62 -18.61
C LEU A 94 1.62 -12.42 -17.62
N ASN A 95 2.82 -11.93 -17.35
CA ASN A 95 3.76 -12.50 -16.39
C ASN A 95 4.58 -11.38 -15.71
N GLU A 96 5.35 -11.73 -14.69
CA GLU A 96 6.07 -10.76 -13.85
C GLU A 96 7.17 -9.99 -14.60
N ASN A 97 7.72 -10.52 -15.70
CA ASN A 97 8.68 -9.79 -16.53
C ASN A 97 8.06 -8.59 -17.25
N MET A 98 6.72 -8.52 -17.31
CA MET A 98 5.95 -7.43 -17.91
C MET A 98 5.57 -6.32 -16.91
N THR A 99 6.14 -6.34 -15.70
CA THR A 99 5.97 -5.26 -14.73
C THR A 99 6.34 -3.92 -15.37
N GLY A 100 5.48 -2.91 -15.19
CA GLY A 100 5.62 -1.59 -15.85
C GLY A 100 5.11 -1.52 -17.27
N TRP A 101 4.63 -2.64 -17.86
CA TRP A 101 3.88 -2.58 -19.12
C TRP A 101 2.46 -2.07 -18.88
N ALA A 102 1.83 -1.54 -19.90
CA ALA A 102 0.46 -1.09 -19.79
C ALA A 102 -0.52 -2.24 -20.05
N LEU A 103 -1.60 -2.29 -19.26
CA LEU A 103 -2.76 -3.14 -19.51
C LEU A 103 -3.78 -2.35 -20.31
N TRP A 104 -4.33 -2.94 -21.36
CA TRP A 104 -5.22 -2.25 -22.27
C TRP A 104 -6.47 -3.06 -22.61
N LYS A 105 -7.57 -2.34 -22.76
CA LYS A 105 -8.80 -2.76 -23.43
C LYS A 105 -9.36 -1.57 -24.22
N PRO A 106 -10.30 -1.75 -25.15
CA PRO A 106 -10.92 -0.64 -25.88
C PRO A 106 -11.39 0.47 -24.92
N GLY A 107 -10.85 1.68 -25.15
CA GLY A 107 -11.18 2.88 -24.38
C GLY A 107 -10.57 3.00 -22.99
N HIS A 108 -9.73 2.06 -22.56
CA HIS A 108 -9.14 2.10 -21.20
C HIS A 108 -7.70 1.54 -21.16
N ILE A 109 -6.89 2.09 -20.24
CA ILE A 109 -5.50 1.69 -20.03
C ILE A 109 -5.12 1.86 -18.57
N GLY A 110 -4.26 0.97 -18.06
CA GLY A 110 -3.65 1.02 -16.75
C GLY A 110 -2.19 0.58 -16.83
N VAL A 111 -1.47 0.54 -15.72
CA VAL A 111 -0.07 0.11 -15.64
C VAL A 111 0.02 -1.12 -14.75
N TYR A 112 0.62 -2.20 -15.23
CA TYR A 112 0.87 -3.40 -14.45
C TYR A 112 1.96 -3.15 -13.42
N GLU A 113 1.64 -3.39 -12.16
CA GLU A 113 2.54 -3.15 -11.03
C GLU A 113 3.35 -4.39 -10.64
N GLY A 114 2.90 -5.57 -11.05
CA GLY A 114 3.36 -6.88 -10.58
C GLY A 114 2.35 -7.56 -9.67
N ASP A 115 2.62 -8.78 -9.26
CA ASP A 115 1.81 -9.55 -8.30
C ASP A 115 0.31 -9.60 -8.62
N ARG A 116 -0.05 -9.57 -9.90
CA ARG A 116 -1.43 -9.50 -10.39
C ARG A 116 -2.20 -8.22 -10.00
N TYR A 117 -1.48 -7.14 -9.71
CA TYR A 117 -2.07 -5.82 -9.48
C TYR A 117 -1.72 -4.84 -10.59
N CYS A 118 -2.57 -3.84 -10.75
CA CYS A 118 -2.35 -2.72 -11.63
C CYS A 118 -2.80 -1.41 -10.99
N ILE A 119 -2.27 -0.31 -11.50
CA ILE A 119 -2.71 1.04 -11.15
C ILE A 119 -3.42 1.62 -12.35
N GLU A 120 -4.66 2.05 -12.15
CA GLU A 120 -5.52 2.59 -13.19
C GLU A 120 -6.29 3.83 -12.70
N ALA A 121 -6.41 4.85 -13.52
CA ALA A 121 -7.40 5.89 -13.31
C ALA A 121 -8.73 5.37 -13.88
N LYS A 122 -9.58 4.81 -12.99
CA LYS A 122 -10.69 3.91 -13.37
C LYS A 122 -11.96 4.62 -13.82
N GLY A 123 -12.15 5.84 -13.35
CA GLY A 123 -13.33 6.62 -13.71
C GLY A 123 -13.71 7.64 -12.63
N ILE A 124 -14.66 8.53 -12.94
CA ILE A 124 -15.02 9.68 -12.11
C ILE A 124 -15.50 9.34 -10.69
N ASN A 125 -16.00 8.12 -10.48
CA ASN A 125 -16.45 7.67 -9.17
C ASN A 125 -15.35 6.97 -8.35
N TYR A 126 -14.19 6.66 -8.95
CA TYR A 126 -13.12 5.85 -8.35
C TYR A 126 -11.80 6.62 -8.23
N GLY A 127 -11.52 7.54 -9.17
CA GLY A 127 -10.20 8.16 -9.26
C GLY A 127 -9.11 7.18 -9.72
N THR A 128 -7.88 7.46 -9.31
CA THR A 128 -6.71 6.60 -9.54
C THR A 128 -6.60 5.61 -8.39
N ILE A 129 -6.66 4.31 -8.70
CA ILE A 129 -6.68 3.23 -7.72
C ILE A 129 -5.70 2.12 -8.08
N ARG A 130 -5.30 1.37 -7.06
CA ARG A 130 -4.69 0.05 -7.20
C ARG A 130 -5.78 -1.00 -7.23
N SER A 131 -5.78 -1.87 -8.21
CA SER A 131 -6.79 -2.90 -8.37
C SER A 131 -6.16 -4.23 -8.80
N LYS A 132 -6.84 -5.35 -8.52
CA LYS A 132 -6.43 -6.63 -9.10
C LYS A 132 -6.62 -6.59 -10.61
N VAL A 133 -5.69 -7.19 -11.35
CA VAL A 133 -5.79 -7.30 -12.83
C VAL A 133 -7.13 -7.94 -13.24
N SER A 134 -7.62 -8.91 -12.46
CA SER A 134 -8.91 -9.58 -12.71
C SER A 134 -10.15 -8.69 -12.51
N ALA A 135 -10.00 -7.51 -11.89
CA ALA A 135 -11.12 -6.58 -11.65
C ALA A 135 -11.51 -5.75 -12.88
N THR A 136 -10.73 -5.81 -13.95
CA THR A 136 -10.98 -5.13 -15.22
C THR A 136 -10.73 -6.12 -16.36
N PRO A 137 -11.64 -6.27 -17.35
CA PRO A 137 -11.50 -7.24 -18.44
C PRO A 137 -10.48 -6.76 -19.48
N TRP A 138 -9.22 -6.73 -19.09
CA TRP A 138 -8.09 -6.39 -19.95
C TRP A 138 -7.99 -7.36 -21.12
N GLN A 139 -7.52 -6.89 -22.27
CA GLN A 139 -7.38 -7.68 -23.47
C GLN A 139 -5.91 -7.82 -23.92
N LYS A 140 -5.13 -6.79 -23.73
CA LYS A 140 -3.74 -6.72 -24.18
C LYS A 140 -2.83 -6.20 -23.07
N VAL A 141 -1.56 -6.62 -23.17
CA VAL A 141 -0.44 -6.06 -22.43
C VAL A 141 0.48 -5.38 -23.44
N LEU A 142 0.84 -4.14 -23.17
CA LEU A 142 1.52 -3.25 -24.11
C LEU A 142 2.90 -2.84 -23.59
N LYS A 143 3.93 -3.04 -24.38
CA LYS A 143 5.24 -2.42 -24.17
C LYS A 143 5.22 -1.04 -24.78
N LEU A 144 5.24 -0.01 -23.97
CA LEU A 144 5.07 1.38 -24.42
C LEU A 144 6.36 1.91 -25.10
N CYS A 145 6.20 2.64 -26.21
CA CYS A 145 7.34 3.18 -26.97
C CYS A 145 8.06 4.33 -26.26
N ASP A 146 7.41 5.00 -25.29
CA ASP A 146 7.99 6.14 -24.54
C ASP A 146 8.69 5.73 -23.25
N ILE A 147 8.75 4.43 -22.95
CA ILE A 147 9.34 3.88 -21.74
C ILE A 147 10.59 3.07 -22.11
N ASP A 148 11.66 3.37 -21.42
CA ASP A 148 12.89 2.59 -21.49
C ASP A 148 12.80 1.40 -20.52
N TYR A 149 12.69 0.21 -21.10
CA TYR A 149 12.64 -1.05 -20.35
C TYR A 149 14.01 -1.70 -20.17
N THR A 150 15.08 -1.10 -20.74
CA THR A 150 16.43 -1.62 -20.63
C THR A 150 17.21 -0.97 -19.50
N ALA A 151 16.92 0.30 -19.20
CA ALA A 151 17.56 1.06 -18.12
C ALA A 151 17.26 0.48 -16.72
N ASP A 152 16.12 -0.15 -16.57
CA ASP A 152 15.74 -0.93 -15.41
C ASP A 152 15.78 -2.41 -15.80
N GLN A 153 16.95 -3.00 -15.88
CA GLN A 153 17.02 -4.46 -15.71
C GLN A 153 16.22 -4.74 -14.43
N ALA A 154 15.32 -5.74 -14.49
CA ALA A 154 14.33 -6.03 -13.45
C ALA A 154 14.82 -5.55 -12.09
N PRO A 155 14.00 -4.96 -11.22
CA PRO A 155 14.42 -4.86 -9.84
C PRO A 155 14.99 -6.24 -9.58
N THR A 156 16.30 -6.35 -9.37
CA THR A 156 16.79 -7.50 -8.64
C THR A 156 15.79 -7.56 -7.51
N GLU A 157 14.94 -8.61 -7.50
CA GLU A 157 14.10 -8.86 -6.34
C GLU A 157 15.06 -8.64 -5.20
N GLN A 158 14.90 -7.52 -4.51
CA GLN A 158 15.61 -7.38 -3.25
C GLN A 158 15.12 -8.62 -2.53
N PRO A 159 16.02 -9.54 -2.11
CA PRO A 159 15.59 -10.82 -1.57
C PRO A 159 14.48 -10.49 -0.59
N LYS A 160 13.27 -11.03 -0.81
CA LYS A 160 12.09 -10.71 0.01
C LYS A 160 12.59 -10.76 1.44
N LYS A 161 12.59 -9.61 2.12
CA LYS A 161 12.99 -9.61 3.51
C LYS A 161 12.03 -10.54 4.21
N LEU A 162 12.55 -11.54 4.89
CA LEU A 162 11.77 -12.55 5.58
C LEU A 162 12.21 -12.56 7.04
N GLY A 163 11.21 -12.63 7.93
CA GLY A 163 11.50 -12.67 9.35
C GLY A 163 11.98 -11.31 9.90
N TRP A 164 12.77 -11.37 10.93
CA TRP A 164 13.27 -10.21 11.64
C TRP A 164 14.33 -9.45 10.84
N SER A 165 14.18 -8.14 10.76
CA SER A 165 15.12 -7.23 10.10
C SER A 165 15.34 -5.99 10.94
N GLN A 166 16.58 -5.64 11.20
CA GLN A 166 16.95 -4.39 11.89
C GLN A 166 17.11 -3.27 10.86
N GLU A 167 16.32 -2.20 11.02
CA GLU A 167 16.26 -1.08 10.09
C GLU A 167 15.95 0.23 10.81
N ASP A 168 16.54 1.32 10.35
CA ASP A 168 16.24 2.68 10.83
C ASP A 168 16.24 2.82 12.37
N GLY A 169 17.11 2.06 13.05
CA GLY A 169 17.23 2.10 14.51
C GLY A 169 16.20 1.25 15.26
N GLY A 170 15.41 0.41 14.57
CA GLY A 170 14.44 -0.49 15.18
C GLY A 170 14.37 -1.84 14.48
N TRP A 171 13.38 -2.64 14.87
CA TRP A 171 13.13 -3.96 14.32
C TRP A 171 11.83 -4.00 13.55
N ARG A 172 11.81 -4.74 12.44
CA ARG A 172 10.62 -5.09 11.68
C ARG A 172 10.53 -6.60 11.51
N PHE A 173 9.32 -7.11 11.36
CA PHE A 173 9.11 -8.49 10.99
C PHE A 173 8.41 -8.57 9.63
N TYR A 174 9.00 -9.28 8.69
CA TYR A 174 8.49 -9.46 7.34
C TYR A 174 7.81 -10.81 7.20
N ASN A 175 6.53 -10.79 6.80
CA ASN A 175 5.75 -12.00 6.59
C ASN A 175 6.29 -12.80 5.41
N GLY A 176 6.54 -14.11 5.62
CA GLY A 176 7.13 -15.00 4.61
C GLY A 176 6.31 -15.13 3.33
N ASP A 177 4.98 -15.07 3.44
CA ASP A 177 4.09 -15.25 2.28
C ASP A 177 4.04 -13.99 1.40
N THR A 178 4.01 -12.82 2.03
CA THR A 178 3.82 -11.54 1.32
C THR A 178 5.13 -10.78 1.09
N GLY A 179 6.15 -10.97 1.94
CA GLY A 179 7.34 -10.13 1.96
C GLY A 179 7.09 -8.71 2.50
N GLU A 180 5.89 -8.46 3.06
CA GLU A 180 5.52 -7.17 3.62
C GLU A 180 5.76 -7.15 5.13
N PRO A 181 6.12 -6.01 5.73
CA PRO A 181 6.28 -5.91 7.17
C PRO A 181 4.93 -5.98 7.87
N VAL A 182 4.89 -6.64 9.02
CA VAL A 182 3.74 -6.59 9.93
C VAL A 182 3.50 -5.14 10.36
N ARG A 183 2.24 -4.68 10.34
CA ARG A 183 1.85 -3.31 10.70
C ARG A 183 0.55 -3.28 11.49
N ASN A 184 0.46 -2.41 12.49
CA ASN A 184 -0.72 -2.22 13.34
C ASN A 184 -1.29 -3.57 13.85
N ALA A 185 -0.41 -4.50 14.22
CA ALA A 185 -0.79 -5.86 14.54
C ALA A 185 0.13 -6.50 15.58
N TRP A 186 -0.44 -7.42 16.33
CA TRP A 186 0.31 -8.39 17.11
C TRP A 186 0.87 -9.48 16.19
N TYR A 187 2.09 -9.88 16.45
CA TYR A 187 2.74 -11.01 15.80
C TYR A 187 3.33 -11.94 16.85
N GLN A 188 3.09 -13.24 16.71
CA GLN A 188 3.67 -14.25 17.59
C GLN A 188 4.88 -14.88 16.90
N ASP A 189 6.02 -14.86 17.60
CA ASP A 189 7.21 -15.59 17.22
C ASP A 189 7.61 -16.53 18.36
N GLY A 190 7.53 -17.83 18.11
CA GLY A 190 7.69 -18.84 19.15
C GLY A 190 6.63 -18.70 20.24
N GLN A 191 7.06 -18.45 21.48
CA GLN A 191 6.16 -18.25 22.63
C GLN A 191 5.89 -16.77 22.91
N ASP A 192 6.59 -15.85 22.25
CA ASP A 192 6.55 -14.44 22.51
C ASP A 192 5.65 -13.69 21.55
N TRP A 193 5.04 -12.61 22.04
CA TRP A 193 4.20 -11.72 21.26
C TRP A 193 4.85 -10.35 21.17
N TYR A 194 4.81 -9.79 19.95
CA TYR A 194 5.36 -8.48 19.60
C TYR A 194 4.28 -7.61 19.00
N TRP A 195 4.32 -6.32 19.27
CA TRP A 195 3.46 -5.36 18.62
C TRP A 195 4.23 -4.53 17.60
N PHE A 196 3.68 -4.38 16.40
CA PHE A 196 4.22 -3.51 15.36
C PHE A 196 3.30 -2.34 15.11
N ASP A 197 3.84 -1.12 15.06
CA ASP A 197 3.11 0.13 14.83
C ASP A 197 2.70 0.30 13.35
N GLY A 198 2.10 1.47 13.02
CA GLY A 198 1.66 1.79 11.66
C GLY A 198 2.79 1.94 10.65
N ALA A 199 4.02 2.24 11.12
CA ALA A 199 5.23 2.26 10.30
C ALA A 199 5.84 0.85 10.12
N GLY A 200 5.31 -0.16 10.83
CA GLY A 200 5.82 -1.52 10.86
C GLY A 200 7.04 -1.68 11.77
N MET A 201 7.25 -0.75 12.70
CA MET A 201 8.34 -0.83 13.67
C MET A 201 7.88 -1.58 14.91
N MET A 202 8.72 -2.48 15.42
CA MET A 202 8.48 -3.17 16.68
C MET A 202 8.49 -2.16 17.84
N VAL A 203 7.40 -2.15 18.59
CA VAL A 203 7.27 -1.34 19.81
C VAL A 203 7.98 -2.05 20.95
N ARG A 204 8.80 -1.32 21.72
CA ARG A 204 9.55 -1.86 22.84
C ARG A 204 9.74 -0.86 23.98
N ASN A 205 10.04 -1.38 25.14
CA ASN A 205 10.34 -0.60 26.35
C ASN A 205 9.27 0.47 26.66
N THR A 206 7.99 0.08 26.53
CA THR A 206 6.89 1.04 26.71
C THR A 206 5.57 0.35 27.06
N TRP A 207 4.68 1.14 27.65
CA TRP A 207 3.28 0.77 27.83
C TRP A 207 2.51 0.92 26.52
N TYR A 208 1.70 -0.07 26.20
CA TYR A 208 0.83 -0.04 25.04
C TYR A 208 -0.62 -0.38 25.40
N ARG A 209 -1.57 0.46 24.98
CA ARG A 209 -3.00 0.21 25.23
C ARG A 209 -3.66 -0.38 23.99
N TYR A 210 -4.18 -1.59 24.14
CA TYR A 210 -4.87 -2.27 23.04
C TYR A 210 -6.21 -2.85 23.52
N LYS A 211 -7.29 -2.54 22.79
CA LYS A 211 -8.67 -2.99 23.11
C LYS A 211 -9.07 -2.81 24.57
N GLY A 212 -8.68 -1.68 25.16
CA GLY A 212 -9.04 -1.31 26.53
C GLY A 212 -8.09 -1.84 27.63
N ALA A 213 -7.22 -2.78 27.36
CA ALA A 213 -6.23 -3.31 28.31
C ALA A 213 -4.85 -2.67 28.10
N TRP A 214 -4.04 -2.62 29.17
CA TRP A 214 -2.65 -2.21 29.12
C TRP A 214 -1.73 -3.41 29.03
N TYR A 215 -0.70 -3.28 28.19
CA TYR A 215 0.39 -4.23 27.97
C TYR A 215 1.73 -3.51 28.16
N TYR A 216 2.74 -4.22 28.58
CA TYR A 216 4.10 -3.71 28.59
C TYR A 216 4.96 -4.52 27.61
N LEU A 217 5.60 -3.84 26.67
CA LEU A 217 6.57 -4.42 25.76
C LEU A 217 7.96 -4.18 26.35
N GLY A 218 8.70 -5.27 26.61
CA GLY A 218 10.04 -5.23 27.19
C GLY A 218 11.06 -4.50 26.34
N ASP A 219 12.29 -4.48 26.76
CA ASP A 219 13.42 -3.88 26.04
C ASP A 219 13.76 -4.67 24.76
N ASP A 220 13.48 -5.96 24.75
CA ASP A 220 13.53 -6.86 23.59
C ASP A 220 12.29 -6.79 22.70
N GLY A 221 11.25 -6.05 23.10
CA GLY A 221 9.96 -5.90 22.40
C GLY A 221 8.96 -7.00 22.71
N ALA A 222 9.32 -8.03 23.48
CA ALA A 222 8.41 -9.08 23.87
C ALA A 222 7.35 -8.57 24.84
N MET A 223 6.11 -9.03 24.68
CA MET A 223 5.01 -8.74 25.58
C MET A 223 5.26 -9.41 26.94
N CYS A 224 5.39 -8.59 27.98
CA CYS A 224 5.64 -9.08 29.33
C CYS A 224 4.43 -9.82 29.92
N ARG A 225 4.72 -10.85 30.69
CA ARG A 225 3.76 -11.61 31.51
C ARG A 225 4.32 -11.72 32.92
N GLY A 226 3.44 -11.95 33.89
CA GLY A 226 3.85 -12.06 35.27
C GLY A 226 4.22 -10.73 35.89
N GLN A 227 5.15 -10.75 36.80
CA GLN A 227 5.61 -9.53 37.48
C GLN A 227 6.58 -8.78 36.58
N VAL A 228 6.34 -7.49 36.40
CA VAL A 228 7.22 -6.56 35.69
C VAL A 228 7.50 -5.33 36.53
N THR A 229 8.73 -4.86 36.54
CA THR A 229 9.14 -3.64 37.23
C THR A 229 9.41 -2.54 36.19
N VAL A 230 8.66 -1.42 36.30
CA VAL A 230 8.83 -0.26 35.44
C VAL A 230 8.92 0.98 36.31
N ASP A 231 9.96 1.77 36.15
CA ASP A 231 10.23 2.99 36.95
C ASP A 231 10.15 2.78 38.45
N GLY A 232 10.67 1.62 38.94
CA GLY A 232 10.68 1.25 40.35
C GLY A 232 9.34 0.82 40.91
N LYS A 233 8.30 0.67 40.07
CA LYS A 233 6.97 0.18 40.46
C LYS A 233 6.73 -1.22 39.92
N TRP A 234 6.02 -2.03 40.67
CA TRP A 234 5.66 -3.39 40.32
C TRP A 234 4.28 -3.45 39.70
N TYR A 235 4.16 -4.18 38.64
CA TYR A 235 2.93 -4.45 37.91
C TYR A 235 2.79 -5.96 37.73
N ILE A 236 1.57 -6.45 37.66
CA ILE A 236 1.29 -7.85 37.37
C ILE A 236 0.54 -7.93 36.04
N MET A 237 1.06 -8.74 35.14
CA MET A 237 0.47 -9.03 33.84
C MET A 237 -0.08 -10.46 33.85
N ASP A 238 -1.29 -10.66 33.31
CA ASP A 238 -1.86 -12.00 33.19
C ASP A 238 -1.16 -12.83 32.08
N ASN A 239 -1.57 -14.08 31.86
CA ASN A 239 -1.02 -14.95 30.81
C ASN A 239 -1.26 -14.41 29.39
N ALA A 240 -2.24 -13.56 29.18
CA ALA A 240 -2.49 -12.87 27.94
C ALA A 240 -1.73 -11.54 27.83
N GLY A 241 -0.85 -11.22 28.82
CA GLY A 241 -0.05 -9.99 28.87
C GLY A 241 -0.82 -8.75 29.27
N ARG A 242 -2.07 -8.85 29.75
CA ARG A 242 -2.87 -7.71 30.18
C ARG A 242 -2.54 -7.33 31.62
N MET A 243 -2.34 -6.04 31.85
CA MET A 243 -2.10 -5.52 33.21
C MET A 243 -3.32 -5.81 34.09
N ILE A 244 -3.09 -6.44 35.25
CA ILE A 244 -4.10 -6.68 36.25
C ILE A 244 -4.27 -5.38 37.07
N VAL A 245 -5.50 -4.86 37.11
CA VAL A 245 -5.84 -3.62 37.82
C VAL A 245 -6.71 -3.88 39.04
N GLU A 246 -7.22 -5.10 39.19
CA GLU A 246 -8.01 -5.52 40.36
C GLU A 246 -7.10 -6.06 41.48
N PRO A 247 -7.52 -6.01 42.73
CA PRO A 247 -6.77 -6.58 43.85
C PRO A 247 -6.48 -8.08 43.63
N VAL A 248 -5.23 -8.49 43.85
CA VAL A 248 -4.79 -9.88 43.72
C VAL A 248 -4.30 -10.40 45.06
N VAL A 249 -4.78 -11.57 45.46
CA VAL A 249 -4.29 -12.27 46.64
C VAL A 249 -3.13 -13.17 46.20
N LEU A 250 -1.93 -12.88 46.71
CA LEU A 250 -0.76 -13.72 46.51
C LEU A 250 -0.66 -14.71 47.69
N THR A 251 -0.59 -16.00 47.34
CA THR A 251 -0.43 -17.07 48.35
C THR A 251 0.98 -17.63 48.20
N PRO A 252 1.79 -17.66 49.27
CA PRO A 252 3.11 -18.25 49.24
C PRO A 252 3.02 -19.77 48.96
N ASP A 253 3.95 -20.29 48.21
CA ASP A 253 4.16 -21.73 48.07
C ASP A 253 4.87 -22.35 49.27
N GLN A 254 5.25 -23.64 49.16
CA GLN A 254 5.87 -24.38 50.29
C GLN A 254 7.22 -23.79 50.73
N ASP A 255 7.88 -23.07 49.84
CA ASP A 255 9.17 -22.40 50.06
C ASP A 255 9.00 -20.93 50.46
N GLY A 256 7.75 -20.47 50.61
CA GLY A 256 7.43 -19.08 50.95
C GLY A 256 7.52 -18.10 49.78
N ALA A 257 7.71 -18.57 48.57
CA ALA A 257 7.74 -17.71 47.40
C ALA A 257 6.32 -17.30 46.98
N LEU A 258 6.11 -16.00 46.71
CA LEU A 258 4.85 -15.45 46.20
C LEU A 258 4.83 -15.58 44.70
N ARG A 259 3.92 -16.37 44.15
CA ARG A 259 3.74 -16.54 42.72
C ARG A 259 2.58 -15.70 42.21
N CYS A 260 2.73 -15.13 41.05
CA CYS A 260 1.66 -14.40 40.40
C CYS A 260 0.54 -15.34 39.98
N PRO A 261 -0.75 -15.05 40.33
CA PRO A 261 -1.88 -15.91 39.96
C PRO A 261 -2.01 -15.99 38.42
N GLY A 262 -2.28 -17.21 37.91
CA GLY A 262 -2.57 -17.45 36.52
C GLY A 262 -1.35 -17.59 35.62
N LEU A 263 -0.13 -17.56 36.17
CA LEU A 263 1.06 -17.97 35.46
C LEU A 263 1.27 -19.47 35.64
N VAL A 264 1.18 -20.22 34.55
CA VAL A 264 1.57 -21.63 34.51
C VAL A 264 3.04 -21.66 34.12
N GLU A 265 3.86 -22.45 34.83
CA GLU A 265 5.27 -22.67 34.46
C GLU A 265 5.43 -23.33 33.11
#